data_a3772c209d9f0db972c7535f933a2ebf
#
_entry.id   a3772c209d9f0db972c7535f933a2ebf
#
_cell.length_a   1.000
_cell.length_b   1.000
_cell.length_c   1.000
_cell.angle_alpha   90.00
_cell.angle_beta   90.00
_cell.angle_gamma   90.00
#
_symmetry.space_group_name_H-M   'P 1'
#
loop_
_entity.id
_entity.type
_entity.pdbx_description
1 polymer ?
#
loop_
_entity_poly.entity_id
_entity_poly.type
_entity_poly.pdbx_seq_one_letter_code
_entity_poly.pdbx_strand_id
1 'polypeptide(L)'
;MIISETEIGKVFTNYSLYLQKLLIYTEVLNSENTIMAMKKNVITVIKISAIMLLTTIAACQSYKQIPLVYDVENTGSKYALPVMPEVSELPVIHELPDALKGVKSYKDWSRRRNEIASMIQHYGIGTKPSVNIKEQVKARMNGDTLIVDVTANGEMLTLRSVIRYPKTGNGPYPLMIGTSGISLPCEIFTERPIATMIYHEAQVNSYSQFRRRNGKTRGDYEFDRLYPELKNNGAYSEWAWGLSRLIDGLQLLGPEVTKIDIKHIGVTGCSYAGKMALFSGAFDERIALTIAQEPGGGGAAAWRASHTMTDVESLERTDYNWFMESMRDNFKGDSVYRLPYDHHELCAMVCPRALLLLGNPDYKWLADSAMEVSAMEAQKVWKRFGIADRMAWDIIGGHPHCVLHKSQYPIVESFIDRFLLGKKKEE
;
A
#
# COMPACT_ATOMS: atom_id res chain seq x y z
N MET A 1 -21.63 -4.87 0.11
CA MET A 1 -22.89 -4.15 0.38
C MET A 1 -22.74 -3.55 1.78
N ILE A 2 -22.44 -2.26 1.85
CA ILE A 2 -22.27 -1.52 3.11
C ILE A 2 -23.67 -1.11 3.54
N ILE A 3 -24.15 -1.65 4.65
CA ILE A 3 -25.43 -1.25 5.23
C ILE A 3 -25.17 0.09 5.94
N SER A 4 -25.85 1.17 5.55
CA SER A 4 -25.73 2.49 6.16
C SER A 4 -26.22 2.49 7.61
N GLU A 5 -25.72 3.41 8.45
CA GLU A 5 -26.18 3.56 9.86
C GLU A 5 -27.71 3.77 9.93
N THR A 6 -28.31 4.38 8.91
CA THR A 6 -29.76 4.58 8.77
C THR A 6 -30.49 3.26 8.48
N GLU A 7 -29.89 2.33 7.75
CA GLU A 7 -30.47 1.00 7.52
C GLU A 7 -30.35 0.11 8.76
N ILE A 8 -29.24 0.22 9.49
CA ILE A 8 -29.08 -0.45 10.79
C ILE A 8 -30.14 0.07 11.78
N GLY A 9 -30.37 1.39 11.83
CA GLY A 9 -31.43 2.00 12.66
C GLY A 9 -32.82 1.49 12.28
N LYS A 10 -33.14 1.35 10.99
CA LYS A 10 -34.42 0.79 10.51
C LYS A 10 -34.57 -0.70 10.87
N VAL A 11 -33.51 -1.47 10.81
CA VAL A 11 -33.51 -2.88 11.21
C VAL A 11 -33.77 -3.00 12.73
N PHE A 12 -33.15 -2.13 13.55
CA PHE A 12 -33.39 -2.09 14.99
C PHE A 12 -34.84 -1.73 15.34
N THR A 13 -35.41 -0.73 14.67
CA THR A 13 -36.78 -0.29 14.89
C THR A 13 -37.79 -1.36 14.51
N ASN A 14 -37.59 -2.00 13.34
CA ASN A 14 -38.44 -3.09 12.87
C ASN A 14 -38.32 -4.34 13.76
N TYR A 15 -37.14 -4.63 14.27
CA TYR A 15 -36.90 -5.77 15.18
C TYR A 15 -37.54 -5.54 16.54
N SER A 16 -37.49 -4.32 17.08
CA SER A 16 -38.18 -3.93 18.31
C SER A 16 -39.69 -4.07 18.19
N LEU A 17 -40.26 -3.63 17.05
CA LEU A 17 -41.70 -3.80 16.76
C LEU A 17 -42.09 -5.26 16.63
N TYR A 18 -41.22 -6.09 16.02
CA TYR A 18 -41.49 -7.52 15.87
C TYR A 18 -41.45 -8.23 17.24
N LEU A 19 -40.53 -7.90 18.10
CA LEU A 19 -40.45 -8.43 19.46
C LEU A 19 -41.64 -8.02 20.33
N GLN A 20 -42.14 -6.76 20.19
CA GLN A 20 -43.36 -6.33 20.87
C GLN A 20 -44.60 -7.10 20.40
N LYS A 21 -44.75 -7.33 19.11
CA LYS A 21 -45.83 -8.15 18.55
C LYS A 21 -45.73 -9.62 19.02
N LEU A 22 -44.56 -10.19 19.12
CA LEU A 22 -44.34 -11.56 19.63
C LEU A 22 -44.69 -11.69 21.10
N LEU A 23 -44.42 -10.68 21.92
CA LEU A 23 -44.78 -10.62 23.35
C LEU A 23 -46.32 -10.54 23.52
N ILE A 24 -46.99 -9.75 22.73
CA ILE A 24 -48.48 -9.64 22.75
C ILE A 24 -49.12 -10.98 22.34
N TYR A 25 -48.54 -11.70 21.37
CA TYR A 25 -49.07 -13.02 20.94
C TYR A 25 -48.92 -14.10 22.01
N THR A 26 -47.89 -14.00 22.90
CA THR A 26 -47.68 -14.95 24.00
C THR A 26 -48.66 -14.75 25.20
N GLU A 27 -49.29 -13.59 25.32
CA GLU A 27 -50.30 -13.31 26.34
C GLU A 27 -51.71 -13.85 26.03
N VAL A 28 -51.98 -14.24 24.77
CA VAL A 28 -53.29 -14.62 24.29
C VAL A 28 -53.54 -16.16 24.28
N LEU A 29 -52.54 -16.99 24.47
CA LEU A 29 -52.65 -18.47 24.38
C LEU A 29 -52.71 -19.17 25.75
N ASN A 30 -53.91 -19.65 26.10
CA ASN A 30 -54.28 -20.19 27.41
C ASN A 30 -54.27 -21.74 27.49
N SER A 31 -53.17 -22.42 27.14
CA SER A 31 -52.96 -23.82 27.47
C SER A 31 -51.52 -24.08 27.96
N GLU A 32 -51.36 -24.51 29.20
CA GLU A 32 -50.06 -24.50 29.94
C GLU A 32 -48.92 -25.27 29.28
N ASN A 33 -49.12 -26.41 28.66
CA ASN A 33 -48.05 -27.23 28.07
C ASN A 33 -47.57 -26.71 26.70
N THR A 34 -48.45 -26.16 25.88
CA THR A 34 -48.09 -25.61 24.57
C THR A 34 -47.40 -24.25 24.74
N ILE A 35 -47.82 -23.47 25.72
CA ILE A 35 -47.21 -22.21 26.11
C ILE A 35 -45.77 -22.38 26.61
N MET A 36 -45.49 -23.42 27.36
CA MET A 36 -44.13 -23.67 27.90
C MET A 36 -43.15 -24.07 26.79
N ALA A 37 -43.54 -24.87 25.81
CA ALA A 37 -42.74 -25.21 24.66
C ALA A 37 -42.51 -23.99 23.72
N MET A 38 -43.55 -23.19 23.48
CA MET A 38 -43.40 -21.96 22.68
C MET A 38 -42.57 -20.90 23.37
N LYS A 39 -42.70 -20.67 24.69
CA LYS A 39 -41.82 -19.80 25.47
C LYS A 39 -40.35 -20.21 25.38
N LYS A 40 -40.06 -21.53 25.46
CA LYS A 40 -38.69 -22.07 25.37
C LYS A 40 -38.09 -21.83 23.98
N ASN A 41 -38.87 -22.00 22.91
CA ASN A 41 -38.44 -21.74 21.53
C ASN A 41 -38.22 -20.23 21.25
N VAL A 42 -39.13 -19.37 21.73
CA VAL A 42 -39.02 -17.91 21.62
C VAL A 42 -37.78 -17.39 22.36
N ILE A 43 -37.54 -17.88 23.60
CA ILE A 43 -36.34 -17.53 24.35
C ILE A 43 -35.06 -17.97 23.61
N THR A 44 -35.09 -19.15 22.99
CA THR A 44 -33.96 -19.67 22.20
C THR A 44 -33.69 -18.82 20.96
N VAL A 45 -34.72 -18.44 20.23
CA VAL A 45 -34.60 -17.54 19.06
C VAL A 45 -34.07 -16.16 19.47
N ILE A 46 -34.57 -15.59 20.57
CA ILE A 46 -34.10 -14.31 21.11
C ILE A 46 -32.59 -14.40 21.49
N LYS A 47 -32.18 -15.49 22.15
CA LYS A 47 -30.77 -15.70 22.51
C LYS A 47 -29.86 -15.82 21.29
N ILE A 48 -30.26 -16.60 20.27
CA ILE A 48 -29.51 -16.78 19.03
C ILE A 48 -29.41 -15.44 18.28
N SER A 49 -30.49 -14.69 18.19
CA SER A 49 -30.52 -13.38 17.54
C SER A 49 -29.68 -12.34 18.28
N ALA A 50 -29.70 -12.34 19.61
CA ALA A 50 -28.85 -11.47 20.43
C ALA A 50 -27.36 -11.83 20.29
N ILE A 51 -27.02 -13.12 20.20
CA ILE A 51 -25.65 -13.57 19.95
C ILE A 51 -25.18 -13.15 18.55
N MET A 52 -26.03 -13.31 17.52
CA MET A 52 -25.70 -12.87 16.16
C MET A 52 -25.52 -11.34 16.09
N LEU A 53 -26.34 -10.59 16.81
CA LEU A 53 -26.23 -9.13 16.87
C LEU A 53 -24.96 -8.68 17.59
N LEU A 54 -24.62 -9.32 18.73
CA LEU A 54 -23.41 -9.06 19.47
C LEU A 54 -22.16 -9.43 18.67
N THR A 55 -22.18 -10.51 17.90
CA THR A 55 -21.07 -10.90 17.03
C THR A 55 -20.90 -9.94 15.85
N THR A 56 -21.99 -9.43 15.27
CA THR A 56 -21.91 -8.41 14.20
C THR A 56 -21.44 -7.06 14.72
N ILE A 57 -21.88 -6.63 15.91
CA ILE A 57 -21.38 -5.40 16.55
C ILE A 57 -19.91 -5.54 16.93
N ALA A 58 -19.49 -6.64 17.51
CA ALA A 58 -18.10 -6.90 17.87
C ALA A 58 -17.20 -6.98 16.62
N ALA A 59 -17.67 -7.58 15.54
CA ALA A 59 -16.95 -7.58 14.26
C ALA A 59 -16.82 -6.16 13.68
N CYS A 60 -17.89 -5.37 13.69
CA CYS A 60 -17.89 -3.99 13.22
C CYS A 60 -16.98 -3.09 14.08
N GLN A 61 -16.96 -3.26 15.40
CA GLN A 61 -16.03 -2.55 16.29
C GLN A 61 -14.57 -2.99 16.07
N SER A 62 -14.32 -4.28 15.81
CA SER A 62 -12.98 -4.78 15.53
C SER A 62 -12.38 -4.14 14.27
N TYR A 63 -13.17 -3.96 13.21
CA TYR A 63 -12.70 -3.32 11.97
C TYR A 63 -12.49 -1.80 12.11
N LYS A 64 -13.23 -1.11 12.97
CA LYS A 64 -12.99 0.31 13.28
C LYS A 64 -11.64 0.57 13.98
N GLN A 65 -10.99 -0.48 14.50
CA GLN A 65 -9.68 -0.39 15.18
C GLN A 65 -8.48 -0.69 14.27
N ILE A 66 -8.70 -1.00 12.97
CA ILE A 66 -7.58 -1.24 12.04
C ILE A 66 -6.84 0.08 11.81
N PRO A 67 -5.55 0.18 12.18
CA PRO A 67 -4.81 1.42 12.06
C PRO A 67 -4.65 1.82 10.58
N LEU A 68 -4.48 3.12 10.34
CA LEU A 68 -4.10 3.61 9.02
C LEU A 68 -2.60 3.42 8.77
N VAL A 69 -1.78 3.44 9.81
CA VAL A 69 -0.33 3.44 9.69
C VAL A 69 0.31 2.77 10.91
N TYR A 70 1.52 2.29 10.76
CA TYR A 70 2.31 1.69 11.83
C TYR A 70 3.54 2.55 12.18
N ASP A 71 4.17 2.25 13.32
CA ASP A 71 5.40 2.92 13.77
C ASP A 71 6.67 2.22 13.29
N VAL A 72 6.51 1.11 12.59
CA VAL A 72 7.59 0.26 12.10
C VAL A 72 7.51 0.06 10.61
N GLU A 73 8.66 -0.10 9.98
CA GLU A 73 8.78 -0.32 8.55
C GLU A 73 8.09 -1.61 8.09
N ASN A 74 8.18 -2.68 8.90
CA ASN A 74 7.56 -3.98 8.60
C ASN A 74 7.03 -4.66 9.88
N THR A 75 5.72 -4.71 10.04
CA THR A 75 5.05 -5.41 11.16
C THR A 75 5.24 -6.94 11.11
N GLY A 76 5.57 -7.46 9.92
CA GLY A 76 5.80 -8.88 9.67
C GLY A 76 7.22 -9.35 9.95
N SER A 77 8.16 -8.46 10.29
CA SER A 77 9.59 -8.78 10.46
C SER A 77 9.92 -9.85 11.50
N LYS A 78 9.01 -10.08 12.46
CA LYS A 78 9.13 -11.11 13.49
C LYS A 78 8.80 -12.54 13.02
N TYR A 79 8.14 -12.68 11.88
CA TYR A 79 7.80 -13.99 11.34
C TYR A 79 8.98 -14.57 10.57
N ALA A 80 9.14 -15.89 10.68
CA ALA A 80 10.13 -16.60 9.87
C ALA A 80 9.84 -16.38 8.39
N LEU A 81 10.89 -16.18 7.60
CA LEU A 81 10.75 -16.11 6.16
C LEU A 81 10.33 -17.49 5.61
N PRO A 82 9.42 -17.54 4.65
CA PRO A 82 9.05 -18.78 4.00
C PRO A 82 10.28 -19.35 3.24
N VAL A 83 10.34 -20.66 3.16
CA VAL A 83 11.31 -21.32 2.27
C VAL A 83 10.90 -20.99 0.84
N MET A 84 11.84 -20.44 0.07
CA MET A 84 11.63 -20.14 -1.33
C MET A 84 12.02 -21.37 -2.18
N PRO A 85 11.07 -21.98 -2.93
CA PRO A 85 11.38 -23.07 -3.82
C PRO A 85 12.36 -22.65 -4.93
N GLU A 86 13.12 -23.60 -5.46
CA GLU A 86 13.84 -23.39 -6.71
C GLU A 86 12.84 -23.12 -7.85
N VAL A 87 13.25 -22.33 -8.82
CA VAL A 87 12.35 -21.93 -9.94
C VAL A 87 11.80 -23.16 -10.69
N SER A 88 12.59 -24.21 -10.82
CA SER A 88 12.19 -25.48 -11.44
C SER A 88 11.07 -26.21 -10.69
N GLU A 89 10.94 -25.98 -9.40
CA GLU A 89 9.93 -26.59 -8.51
C GLU A 89 8.62 -25.81 -8.47
N LEU A 90 8.61 -24.55 -8.96
CA LEU A 90 7.43 -23.70 -8.97
C LEU A 90 6.36 -24.26 -9.92
N PRO A 91 5.10 -24.38 -9.49
CA PRO A 91 4.01 -24.85 -10.34
C PRO A 91 3.66 -23.80 -11.41
N VAL A 92 3.10 -24.25 -12.52
CA VAL A 92 2.47 -23.38 -13.53
C VAL A 92 1.06 -23.06 -13.07
N ILE A 93 0.76 -21.78 -12.85
CA ILE A 93 -0.54 -21.26 -12.38
C ILE A 93 -0.92 -20.09 -13.27
N HIS A 94 -1.97 -20.25 -14.05
CA HIS A 94 -2.45 -19.21 -14.98
C HIS A 94 -3.25 -18.11 -14.25
N GLU A 95 -3.94 -18.48 -13.20
CA GLU A 95 -4.71 -17.56 -12.36
C GLU A 95 -3.76 -16.66 -11.55
N LEU A 96 -4.27 -15.48 -11.19
CA LEU A 96 -3.56 -14.62 -10.25
C LEU A 96 -3.47 -15.30 -8.88
N PRO A 97 -2.31 -15.26 -8.20
CA PRO A 97 -2.16 -15.80 -6.84
C PRO A 97 -3.16 -15.18 -5.87
N ASP A 98 -3.60 -15.93 -4.87
CA ASP A 98 -4.50 -15.43 -3.83
C ASP A 98 -3.74 -14.64 -2.77
N ALA A 99 -3.89 -13.30 -2.80
CA ALA A 99 -3.28 -12.42 -1.80
C ALA A 99 -3.76 -12.72 -0.36
N LEU A 100 -4.94 -13.33 -0.21
CA LEU A 100 -5.51 -13.71 1.09
C LEU A 100 -5.24 -15.17 1.48
N LYS A 101 -4.35 -15.88 0.77
CA LYS A 101 -4.01 -17.27 1.08
C LYS A 101 -3.61 -17.43 2.55
N GLY A 102 -4.38 -18.26 3.29
CA GLY A 102 -4.13 -18.52 4.71
C GLY A 102 -4.53 -17.38 5.66
N VAL A 103 -5.19 -16.32 5.18
CA VAL A 103 -5.67 -15.20 5.99
C VAL A 103 -7.10 -15.49 6.47
N LYS A 104 -7.26 -15.79 7.74
CA LYS A 104 -8.57 -16.00 8.38
C LYS A 104 -9.10 -14.71 8.99
N SER A 105 -8.22 -13.89 9.54
CA SER A 105 -8.53 -12.63 10.21
C SER A 105 -7.46 -11.56 9.91
N TYR A 106 -7.72 -10.32 10.30
CA TYR A 106 -6.74 -9.24 10.16
C TYR A 106 -5.40 -9.53 10.85
N LYS A 107 -5.41 -10.29 11.94
CA LYS A 107 -4.18 -10.67 12.68
C LYS A 107 -3.20 -11.51 11.84
N ASP A 108 -3.71 -12.22 10.84
CA ASP A 108 -2.88 -13.05 9.95
C ASP A 108 -2.22 -12.21 8.84
N TRP A 109 -2.69 -10.96 8.63
CA TRP A 109 -2.30 -10.16 7.48
C TRP A 109 -0.82 -9.77 7.51
N SER A 110 -0.27 -9.36 8.66
CA SER A 110 1.16 -9.02 8.77
C SER A 110 2.08 -10.18 8.35
N ARG A 111 1.72 -11.41 8.72
CA ARG A 111 2.45 -12.62 8.31
C ARG A 111 2.34 -12.82 6.79
N ARG A 112 1.11 -12.80 6.23
CA ARG A 112 0.90 -13.00 4.79
C ARG A 112 1.56 -11.92 3.96
N ARG A 113 1.47 -10.66 4.38
CA ARG A 113 2.14 -9.54 3.75
C ARG A 113 3.67 -9.74 3.72
N ASN A 114 4.26 -10.23 4.81
CA ASN A 114 5.69 -10.55 4.87
C ASN A 114 6.08 -11.72 3.94
N GLU A 115 5.21 -12.72 3.79
CA GLU A 115 5.42 -13.82 2.81
C GLU A 115 5.42 -13.27 1.38
N ILE A 116 4.46 -12.40 1.02
CA ILE A 116 4.41 -11.74 -0.29
C ILE A 116 5.66 -10.89 -0.52
N ALA A 117 6.02 -10.06 0.47
CA ALA A 117 7.23 -9.23 0.40
C ALA A 117 8.48 -10.06 0.15
N SER A 118 8.58 -11.23 0.79
CA SER A 118 9.71 -12.14 0.63
C SER A 118 9.76 -12.75 -0.77
N MET A 119 8.60 -13.14 -1.35
CA MET A 119 8.54 -13.64 -2.72
C MET A 119 8.93 -12.57 -3.74
N ILE A 120 8.41 -11.34 -3.59
CA ILE A 120 8.75 -10.22 -4.48
C ILE A 120 10.25 -9.91 -4.42
N GLN A 121 10.84 -9.91 -3.22
CA GLN A 121 12.28 -9.72 -3.05
C GLN A 121 13.09 -10.85 -3.68
N HIS A 122 12.75 -12.09 -3.36
CA HIS A 122 13.54 -13.25 -3.79
C HIS A 122 13.54 -13.45 -5.31
N TYR A 123 12.38 -13.29 -5.95
CA TYR A 123 12.24 -13.61 -7.37
C TYR A 123 12.24 -12.38 -8.29
N GLY A 124 12.07 -11.17 -7.76
CA GLY A 124 11.82 -9.98 -8.57
C GLY A 124 12.82 -8.86 -8.40
N ILE A 125 12.88 -8.25 -7.22
CA ILE A 125 13.60 -6.97 -7.02
C ILE A 125 14.89 -7.08 -6.23
N GLY A 126 15.16 -8.21 -5.58
CA GLY A 126 16.28 -8.35 -4.64
C GLY A 126 15.93 -7.87 -3.23
N THR A 127 16.88 -8.02 -2.34
CA THR A 127 16.68 -7.81 -0.90
C THR A 127 16.68 -6.33 -0.54
N LYS A 128 15.67 -5.88 0.17
CA LYS A 128 15.65 -4.61 0.90
C LYS A 128 16.19 -4.87 2.31
N PRO A 129 17.44 -4.51 2.62
CA PRO A 129 18.06 -4.87 3.89
C PRO A 129 17.41 -4.12 5.06
N SER A 130 17.22 -4.82 6.16
CA SER A 130 16.79 -4.21 7.42
C SER A 130 17.90 -3.35 8.02
N VAL A 131 17.52 -2.31 8.74
CA VAL A 131 18.45 -1.37 9.38
C VAL A 131 18.11 -1.26 10.87
N ASN A 132 19.13 -1.40 11.72
CA ASN A 132 19.01 -1.03 13.12
C ASN A 132 19.10 0.49 13.24
N ILE A 133 17.97 1.16 13.31
CA ILE A 133 17.88 2.62 13.29
C ILE A 133 18.76 3.26 14.37
N LYS A 134 18.80 2.68 15.58
CA LYS A 134 19.54 3.25 16.72
C LYS A 134 21.05 3.22 16.52
N GLU A 135 21.55 2.23 15.81
CA GLU A 135 22.99 1.99 15.66
C GLU A 135 23.51 2.48 14.32
N GLN A 136 22.70 2.37 13.27
CA GLN A 136 23.14 2.58 11.90
C GLN A 136 22.68 3.91 11.29
N VAL A 137 21.73 4.62 11.92
CA VAL A 137 21.19 5.85 11.36
C VAL A 137 21.46 7.03 12.27
N LYS A 138 21.97 8.13 11.68
CA LYS A 138 22.08 9.44 12.34
C LYS A 138 21.34 10.46 11.49
N ALA A 139 20.62 11.36 12.14
CA ALA A 139 19.85 12.39 11.44
C ALA A 139 20.10 13.77 12.06
N ARG A 140 20.02 14.80 11.23
CA ARG A 140 20.06 16.22 11.64
C ARG A 140 19.34 17.09 10.62
N MET A 141 18.91 18.24 11.08
CA MET A 141 18.43 19.32 10.21
C MET A 141 19.58 20.33 9.97
N ASN A 142 19.64 20.85 8.75
CA ASN A 142 20.44 22.03 8.39
C ASN A 142 19.51 23.00 7.66
N GLY A 143 19.01 24.00 8.39
CA GLY A 143 17.85 24.76 7.94
C GLY A 143 16.66 23.80 7.66
N ASP A 144 16.08 23.91 6.49
CA ASP A 144 14.98 23.04 6.06
C ASP A 144 15.45 21.73 5.42
N THR A 145 16.76 21.45 5.42
CA THR A 145 17.32 20.23 4.82
C THR A 145 17.44 19.13 5.88
N LEU A 146 16.70 18.05 5.69
CA LEU A 146 16.90 16.80 6.39
C LEU A 146 18.17 16.11 5.85
N ILE A 147 19.09 15.75 6.74
CA ILE A 147 20.30 15.00 6.41
C ILE A 147 20.29 13.73 7.22
N VAL A 148 20.41 12.59 6.54
CA VAL A 148 20.41 11.26 7.14
C VAL A 148 21.67 10.51 6.71
N ASP A 149 22.50 10.17 7.68
CA ASP A 149 23.68 9.34 7.47
C ASP A 149 23.34 7.90 7.86
N VAL A 150 23.56 6.97 6.96
CA VAL A 150 23.34 5.52 7.17
C VAL A 150 24.68 4.80 7.08
N THR A 151 24.99 3.98 8.07
CA THR A 151 26.24 3.23 8.13
C THR A 151 25.96 1.73 8.07
N ALA A 152 26.63 1.03 7.16
CA ALA A 152 26.63 -0.43 7.07
C ALA A 152 27.98 -0.92 6.53
N ASN A 153 28.45 -2.08 6.99
CA ASN A 153 29.70 -2.71 6.53
C ASN A 153 30.95 -1.79 6.55
N GLY A 154 30.99 -0.83 7.49
CA GLY A 154 32.11 0.14 7.60
C GLY A 154 32.00 1.33 6.63
N GLU A 155 31.04 1.34 5.73
CA GLU A 155 30.75 2.41 4.77
C GLU A 155 29.61 3.31 5.25
N MET A 156 29.53 4.53 4.72
CA MET A 156 28.47 5.49 5.04
C MET A 156 27.87 6.09 3.77
N LEU A 157 26.55 6.15 3.76
CA LEU A 157 25.77 6.87 2.75
C LEU A 157 25.02 8.04 3.42
N THR A 158 25.12 9.22 2.84
CA THR A 158 24.39 10.41 3.31
C THR A 158 23.27 10.78 2.34
N LEU A 159 22.05 10.76 2.84
CA LEU A 159 20.86 11.23 2.12
C LEU A 159 20.53 12.66 2.54
N ARG A 160 20.10 13.48 1.57
CA ARG A 160 19.70 14.89 1.79
C ARG A 160 18.40 15.16 1.07
N SER A 161 17.46 15.80 1.76
CA SER A 161 16.22 16.26 1.16
C SER A 161 15.71 17.53 1.83
N VAL A 162 15.24 18.48 1.04
CA VAL A 162 14.68 19.73 1.55
C VAL A 162 13.21 19.54 1.86
N ILE A 163 12.80 19.89 3.06
CA ILE A 163 11.40 19.96 3.45
C ILE A 163 10.88 21.35 3.13
N ARG A 164 9.82 21.41 2.34
CA ARG A 164 9.12 22.65 2.03
C ARG A 164 7.87 22.72 2.89
N TYR A 165 7.89 23.63 3.85
CA TYR A 165 6.76 23.82 4.77
C TYR A 165 5.65 24.65 4.13
N PRO A 166 4.38 24.38 4.46
CA PRO A 166 3.26 25.19 4.01
C PRO A 166 3.29 26.57 4.67
N LYS A 167 2.65 27.53 4.01
CA LYS A 167 2.51 28.91 4.56
C LYS A 167 1.40 29.00 5.61
N THR A 168 0.55 27.99 5.72
CA THR A 168 -0.62 27.95 6.62
C THR A 168 -0.45 26.87 7.68
N GLY A 169 -1.08 27.05 8.86
CA GLY A 169 -0.99 26.10 9.97
C GLY A 169 0.27 26.29 10.83
N ASN A 170 0.33 25.57 11.95
CA ASN A 170 1.41 25.71 12.94
C ASN A 170 2.26 24.44 13.10
N GLY A 171 1.95 23.35 12.34
CA GLY A 171 2.59 22.02 12.49
C GLY A 171 2.20 21.32 13.81
N PRO A 172 2.64 20.09 14.03
CA PRO A 172 3.35 19.29 13.03
C PRO A 172 2.51 19.03 11.77
N TYR A 173 3.17 19.09 10.61
CA TYR A 173 2.50 18.98 9.31
C TYR A 173 2.52 17.55 8.77
N PRO A 174 1.44 17.06 8.16
CA PRO A 174 1.53 15.92 7.24
C PRO A 174 2.57 16.17 6.17
N LEU A 175 3.17 15.12 5.64
CA LEU A 175 4.22 15.20 4.63
C LEU A 175 3.85 14.43 3.37
N MET A 176 3.95 15.06 2.19
CA MET A 176 3.94 14.36 0.91
C MET A 176 5.37 14.24 0.38
N ILE A 177 5.86 13.03 0.19
CA ILE A 177 7.15 12.75 -0.41
C ILE A 177 6.96 12.45 -1.90
N GLY A 178 7.59 13.23 -2.76
CA GLY A 178 7.66 12.94 -4.19
C GLY A 178 8.86 12.06 -4.51
N THR A 179 8.65 10.94 -5.17
CA THR A 179 9.71 10.09 -5.71
C THR A 179 10.20 10.70 -7.02
N SER A 180 11.49 11.10 -7.09
CA SER A 180 12.08 11.86 -8.21
C SER A 180 11.41 13.22 -8.47
N GLY A 181 10.35 13.55 -7.77
CA GLY A 181 9.56 14.77 -7.90
C GLY A 181 8.13 14.58 -7.43
N ILE A 182 7.43 15.68 -7.16
CA ILE A 182 6.00 15.64 -6.88
C ILE A 182 5.26 15.73 -8.21
N SER A 183 4.60 14.63 -8.61
CA SER A 183 3.87 14.54 -9.86
C SER A 183 2.49 15.20 -9.82
N LEU A 184 1.97 15.43 -8.62
CA LEU A 184 0.68 16.07 -8.43
C LEU A 184 0.79 17.60 -8.61
N PRO A 185 -0.25 18.26 -9.15
CA PRO A 185 -0.28 19.70 -9.34
C PRO A 185 -0.07 20.46 -8.03
N CYS A 186 0.70 21.56 -8.09
CA CYS A 186 1.03 22.34 -6.90
C CYS A 186 -0.18 22.99 -6.23
N GLU A 187 -1.23 23.30 -6.99
CA GLU A 187 -2.48 23.86 -6.50
C GLU A 187 -3.18 22.95 -5.48
N ILE A 188 -2.99 21.62 -5.58
CA ILE A 188 -3.53 20.66 -4.60
C ILE A 188 -2.94 20.93 -3.20
N PHE A 189 -1.71 21.45 -3.11
CA PHE A 189 -1.00 21.70 -1.87
C PHE A 189 -1.11 23.16 -1.39
N THR A 190 -1.49 24.12 -2.27
CA THR A 190 -1.40 25.55 -1.99
C THR A 190 -2.23 25.98 -0.78
N GLU A 191 -3.42 25.39 -0.58
CA GLU A 191 -4.33 25.75 0.51
C GLU A 191 -4.35 24.72 1.64
N ARG A 192 -3.55 23.66 1.53
CA ARG A 192 -3.48 22.58 2.52
C ARG A 192 -2.24 22.74 3.40
N PRO A 193 -2.36 22.58 4.73
CA PRO A 193 -1.22 22.61 5.64
C PRO A 193 -0.40 21.32 5.56
N ILE A 194 0.14 21.01 4.38
CA ILE A 194 0.93 19.82 4.08
C ILE A 194 2.33 20.24 3.67
N ALA A 195 3.35 19.71 4.34
CA ALA A 195 4.72 19.83 3.93
C ALA A 195 5.02 18.93 2.72
N THR A 196 5.98 19.32 1.91
CA THR A 196 6.42 18.50 0.77
C THR A 196 7.93 18.28 0.82
N MET A 197 8.37 17.12 0.35
CA MET A 197 9.78 16.75 0.28
C MET A 197 10.02 15.93 -0.99
N ILE A 198 11.15 16.13 -1.67
CA ILE A 198 11.52 15.31 -2.82
C ILE A 198 12.56 14.29 -2.37
N TYR A 199 12.26 13.02 -2.59
CA TYR A 199 13.25 11.95 -2.49
C TYR A 199 14.11 11.92 -3.75
N HIS A 200 15.40 12.19 -3.60
CA HIS A 200 16.38 12.15 -4.67
C HIS A 200 17.01 10.76 -4.74
N GLU A 201 16.36 9.86 -5.44
CA GLU A 201 16.69 8.44 -5.56
C GLU A 201 18.11 8.19 -6.07
N ALA A 202 18.64 9.12 -6.89
CA ALA A 202 20.00 9.06 -7.43
C ALA A 202 21.10 9.11 -6.35
N GLN A 203 20.78 9.51 -5.11
CA GLN A 203 21.70 9.43 -3.98
C GLN A 203 21.93 8.00 -3.51
N VAL A 204 21.06 7.08 -3.88
CA VAL A 204 21.10 5.65 -3.54
C VAL A 204 21.54 4.83 -4.75
N ASN A 205 20.80 4.97 -5.83
CA ASN A 205 21.08 4.34 -7.12
C ASN A 205 20.80 5.36 -8.22
N SER A 206 21.85 5.79 -8.90
CA SER A 206 21.81 6.84 -9.92
C SER A 206 21.41 6.32 -11.31
N TYR A 207 20.91 5.09 -11.42
CA TYR A 207 20.39 4.58 -12.68
C TYR A 207 19.30 5.50 -13.24
N SER A 208 19.31 5.71 -14.53
CA SER A 208 18.28 6.43 -15.26
C SER A 208 18.17 5.91 -16.70
N GLN A 209 16.98 5.61 -17.15
CA GLN A 209 16.70 5.23 -18.54
C GLN A 209 17.21 6.30 -19.54
N PHE A 210 17.15 7.56 -19.14
CA PHE A 210 17.50 8.70 -19.98
C PHE A 210 18.97 9.11 -19.86
N ARG A 211 19.66 8.70 -18.79
CA ARG A 211 21.02 9.12 -18.47
C ARG A 211 22.01 7.94 -18.41
N ARG A 212 22.05 7.08 -19.41
CA ARG A 212 23.06 6.00 -19.52
C ARG A 212 24.53 6.49 -19.51
N ARG A 213 24.77 7.76 -19.13
CA ARG A 213 26.04 8.46 -19.41
C ARG A 213 26.96 8.65 -18.19
N ASN A 214 26.61 8.18 -17.01
CA ASN A 214 27.48 8.32 -15.84
C ASN A 214 28.53 7.21 -15.72
N GLY A 215 28.56 6.28 -16.67
CA GLY A 215 29.51 5.16 -16.67
C GLY A 215 29.31 4.09 -15.61
N LYS A 216 28.34 4.29 -14.70
CA LYS A 216 27.99 3.31 -13.67
C LYS A 216 27.06 2.23 -14.23
N THR A 217 27.27 1.01 -13.79
CA THR A 217 26.45 -0.16 -14.07
C THR A 217 25.91 -0.76 -12.78
N ARG A 218 25.09 -1.77 -12.85
CA ARG A 218 24.63 -2.54 -11.70
C ARG A 218 25.85 -3.00 -10.87
N GLY A 219 25.79 -2.82 -9.56
CA GLY A 219 26.87 -3.12 -8.64
C GLY A 219 27.85 -1.95 -8.38
N ASP A 220 27.67 -0.80 -9.05
CA ASP A 220 28.55 0.37 -8.92
C ASP A 220 27.88 1.57 -8.23
N TYR A 221 26.66 1.41 -7.75
CA TYR A 221 25.90 2.50 -7.13
C TYR A 221 26.26 2.74 -5.66
N GLU A 222 25.78 3.83 -5.10
CA GLU A 222 26.09 4.21 -3.71
C GLU A 222 25.55 3.16 -2.71
N PHE A 223 24.41 2.53 -3.02
CA PHE A 223 23.85 1.43 -2.25
C PHE A 223 24.79 0.21 -2.21
N ASP A 224 25.39 -0.13 -3.35
CA ASP A 224 26.27 -1.31 -3.48
C ASP A 224 27.53 -1.20 -2.65
N ARG A 225 27.99 0.03 -2.32
CA ARG A 225 29.10 0.23 -1.39
C ARG A 225 28.74 -0.19 0.03
N LEU A 226 27.49 0.09 0.45
CA LEU A 226 27.01 -0.32 1.76
C LEU A 226 26.74 -1.81 1.85
N TYR A 227 26.24 -2.39 0.74
CA TYR A 227 25.76 -3.77 0.66
C TYR A 227 26.33 -4.50 -0.58
N PRO A 228 27.64 -4.74 -0.64
CA PRO A 228 28.30 -5.34 -1.81
C PRO A 228 27.77 -6.75 -2.14
N GLU A 229 27.21 -7.44 -1.16
CA GLU A 229 26.57 -8.74 -1.33
C GLU A 229 25.22 -8.66 -2.08
N LEU A 230 24.63 -7.46 -2.15
CA LEU A 230 23.34 -7.22 -2.81
C LEU A 230 23.46 -6.59 -4.21
N LYS A 231 24.64 -6.58 -4.80
CA LYS A 231 24.94 -5.97 -6.10
C LYS A 231 24.06 -6.45 -7.27
N ASN A 232 23.32 -7.53 -7.11
CA ASN A 232 22.38 -8.05 -8.11
C ASN A 232 20.95 -7.54 -7.92
N ASN A 233 20.70 -6.70 -6.92
CA ASN A 233 19.41 -6.09 -6.68
C ASN A 233 18.91 -5.30 -7.88
N GLY A 234 17.59 -5.22 -8.03
CA GLY A 234 16.92 -4.24 -8.86
C GLY A 234 16.76 -2.91 -8.13
N ALA A 235 16.78 -1.80 -8.87
CA ALA A 235 16.74 -0.47 -8.30
C ALA A 235 15.51 -0.20 -7.41
N TYR A 236 14.36 -0.86 -7.64
CA TYR A 236 13.19 -0.66 -6.79
C TYR A 236 13.38 -1.15 -5.36
N SER A 237 14.18 -2.18 -5.13
CA SER A 237 14.58 -2.58 -3.78
C SER A 237 15.41 -1.49 -3.09
N GLU A 238 16.40 -0.97 -3.80
CA GLU A 238 17.36 0.02 -3.30
C GLU A 238 16.70 1.39 -3.08
N TRP A 239 15.88 1.82 -4.03
CA TRP A 239 15.14 3.08 -3.91
C TRP A 239 14.11 3.06 -2.78
N ALA A 240 13.37 1.95 -2.62
CA ALA A 240 12.45 1.79 -1.49
C ALA A 240 13.21 1.78 -0.15
N TRP A 241 14.41 1.17 -0.12
CA TRP A 241 15.28 1.23 1.06
C TRP A 241 15.68 2.68 1.38
N GLY A 242 16.14 3.44 0.40
CA GLY A 242 16.61 4.82 0.61
C GLY A 242 15.48 5.75 1.11
N LEU A 243 14.26 5.61 0.57
CA LEU A 243 13.12 6.39 1.05
C LEU A 243 12.80 6.07 2.51
N SER A 244 12.84 4.79 2.89
CA SER A 244 12.67 4.38 4.28
C SER A 244 13.71 5.00 5.22
N ARG A 245 14.93 5.22 4.75
CA ARG A 245 15.99 5.89 5.56
C ARG A 245 15.69 7.35 5.83
N LEU A 246 15.05 8.06 4.89
CA LEU A 246 14.57 9.43 5.16
C LEU A 246 13.47 9.42 6.23
N ILE A 247 12.56 8.45 6.20
CA ILE A 247 11.51 8.28 7.23
C ILE A 247 12.15 7.97 8.60
N ASP A 248 13.20 7.15 8.64
CA ASP A 248 13.96 6.90 9.87
C ASP A 248 14.54 8.19 10.45
N GLY A 249 15.08 9.06 9.59
CA GLY A 249 15.60 10.36 10.01
C GLY A 249 14.52 11.26 10.61
N LEU A 250 13.34 11.31 9.99
CA LEU A 250 12.19 12.05 10.52
C LEU A 250 11.74 11.49 11.88
N GLN A 251 11.71 10.17 12.00
CA GLN A 251 11.31 9.48 13.23
C GLN A 251 12.31 9.69 14.37
N LEU A 252 13.61 9.66 14.09
CA LEU A 252 14.68 9.91 15.08
C LEU A 252 14.65 11.33 15.61
N LEU A 253 14.43 12.31 14.75
CA LEU A 253 14.41 13.71 15.13
C LEU A 253 13.09 14.13 15.80
N GLY A 254 12.00 13.49 15.44
CA GLY A 254 10.68 13.77 15.96
C GLY A 254 10.07 15.09 15.45
N PRO A 255 8.78 15.30 15.75
CA PRO A 255 8.02 16.46 15.26
C PRO A 255 8.47 17.80 15.83
N GLU A 256 9.04 17.83 17.02
CA GLU A 256 9.55 19.06 17.65
C GLU A 256 10.69 19.69 16.83
N VAL A 257 11.52 18.85 16.20
CA VAL A 257 12.66 19.29 15.39
C VAL A 257 12.24 19.46 13.92
N THR A 258 11.55 18.46 13.37
CA THR A 258 11.21 18.44 11.93
C THR A 258 9.93 19.16 11.58
N LYS A 259 9.06 19.44 12.54
CA LYS A 259 7.68 19.92 12.36
C LYS A 259 6.83 19.01 11.47
N ILE A 260 7.19 17.73 11.36
CA ILE A 260 6.48 16.74 10.55
C ILE A 260 5.70 15.77 11.44
N ASP A 261 4.45 15.55 11.07
CA ASP A 261 3.62 14.47 11.63
C ASP A 261 3.94 13.16 10.92
N ILE A 262 4.76 12.34 11.55
CA ILE A 262 5.21 11.05 11.00
C ILE A 262 4.09 10.01 10.86
N LYS A 263 2.90 10.26 11.42
CA LYS A 263 1.73 9.39 11.23
C LYS A 263 0.98 9.69 9.93
N HIS A 264 1.27 10.82 9.31
CA HIS A 264 0.59 11.28 8.10
C HIS A 264 1.60 11.56 6.98
N ILE A 265 2.38 10.53 6.62
CA ILE A 265 3.31 10.55 5.48
C ILE A 265 2.60 9.96 4.26
N GLY A 266 2.57 10.72 3.17
CA GLY A 266 2.17 10.25 1.86
C GLY A 266 3.38 10.13 0.92
N VAL A 267 3.27 9.26 -0.07
CA VAL A 267 4.24 9.13 -1.17
C VAL A 267 3.54 9.21 -2.51
N THR A 268 4.15 9.91 -3.48
CA THR A 268 3.62 10.04 -4.84
C THR A 268 4.75 10.08 -5.88
N GLY A 269 4.42 9.72 -7.10
CA GLY A 269 5.29 9.79 -8.27
C GLY A 269 4.54 9.37 -9.52
N CYS A 270 5.13 9.61 -10.69
CA CYS A 270 4.54 9.21 -11.96
C CYS A 270 5.49 8.34 -12.77
N SER A 271 4.92 7.43 -13.58
CA SER A 271 5.67 6.52 -14.47
C SER A 271 6.64 5.65 -13.67
N TYR A 272 7.93 5.61 -13.99
CA TYR A 272 8.92 4.87 -13.20
C TYR A 272 8.96 5.35 -11.73
N ALA A 273 8.76 6.65 -11.50
CA ALA A 273 8.63 7.19 -10.16
C ALA A 273 7.29 6.81 -9.49
N GLY A 274 6.23 6.59 -10.26
CA GLY A 274 4.97 6.01 -9.79
C GLY A 274 5.14 4.57 -9.33
N LYS A 275 5.92 3.75 -10.06
CA LYS A 275 6.33 2.42 -9.62
C LYS A 275 7.14 2.51 -8.32
N MET A 276 8.10 3.44 -8.23
CA MET A 276 8.91 3.68 -7.03
C MET A 276 8.04 4.08 -5.82
N ALA A 277 7.03 4.93 -6.03
CA ALA A 277 6.07 5.29 -4.98
C ALA A 277 5.29 4.07 -4.49
N LEU A 278 4.84 3.20 -5.41
CA LEU A 278 4.13 1.97 -5.08
C LEU A 278 5.02 0.99 -4.29
N PHE A 279 6.25 0.74 -4.74
CA PHE A 279 7.20 -0.11 -4.02
C PHE A 279 7.52 0.47 -2.63
N SER A 280 7.76 1.79 -2.54
CA SER A 280 8.00 2.44 -1.25
C SER A 280 6.82 2.29 -0.29
N GLY A 281 5.60 2.55 -0.78
CA GLY A 281 4.38 2.37 -0.01
C GLY A 281 4.13 0.91 0.39
N ALA A 282 4.43 -0.04 -0.48
CA ALA A 282 4.28 -1.47 -0.21
C ALA A 282 5.29 -1.96 0.85
N PHE A 283 6.53 -1.48 0.82
CA PHE A 283 7.63 -1.96 1.66
C PHE A 283 7.91 -1.11 2.91
N ASP A 284 7.12 -0.05 3.18
CA ASP A 284 7.21 0.72 4.42
C ASP A 284 5.83 1.02 5.01
N GLU A 285 5.51 0.36 6.11
CA GLU A 285 4.19 0.46 6.74
C GLU A 285 3.99 1.77 7.54
N ARG A 286 4.97 2.66 7.56
CA ARG A 286 4.87 4.02 8.13
C ARG A 286 4.29 5.03 7.13
N ILE A 287 4.13 4.66 5.85
CA ILE A 287 3.53 5.48 4.82
C ILE A 287 2.01 5.32 4.87
N ALA A 288 1.29 6.38 5.21
CA ALA A 288 -0.17 6.38 5.38
C ALA A 288 -0.92 6.40 4.05
N LEU A 289 -0.39 7.09 3.04
CA LEU A 289 -1.01 7.26 1.72
C LEU A 289 0.01 7.02 0.60
N THR A 290 -0.35 6.16 -0.34
CA THR A 290 0.39 5.96 -1.59
C THR A 290 -0.46 6.39 -2.77
N ILE A 291 0.02 7.36 -3.56
CA ILE A 291 -0.60 7.78 -4.82
C ILE A 291 0.39 7.45 -5.94
N ALA A 292 0.12 6.39 -6.70
CA ALA A 292 0.95 6.00 -7.83
C ALA A 292 0.26 6.43 -9.13
N GLN A 293 0.82 7.45 -9.77
CA GLN A 293 0.33 7.96 -11.04
C GLN A 293 1.00 7.22 -12.18
N GLU A 294 0.19 6.67 -13.08
CA GLU A 294 0.62 5.99 -14.30
C GLU A 294 1.77 4.99 -14.09
N PRO A 295 1.68 4.10 -13.06
CA PRO A 295 2.78 3.21 -12.71
C PRO A 295 2.96 2.08 -13.73
N GLY A 296 1.94 1.76 -14.50
CA GLY A 296 2.00 0.82 -15.63
C GLY A 296 2.55 -0.56 -15.34
N GLY A 297 3.07 -1.19 -16.38
CA GLY A 297 3.79 -2.46 -16.31
C GLY A 297 5.04 -2.34 -15.42
N GLY A 298 5.38 -3.39 -14.69
CA GLY A 298 6.44 -3.30 -13.66
C GLY A 298 6.08 -2.45 -12.44
N GLY A 299 4.93 -1.79 -12.46
CA GLY A 299 4.35 -1.11 -11.31
C GLY A 299 3.07 -1.81 -10.83
N ALA A 300 1.91 -1.24 -11.13
CA ALA A 300 0.64 -1.81 -10.67
C ALA A 300 0.03 -2.84 -11.62
N ALA A 301 0.43 -2.91 -12.90
CA ALA A 301 -0.12 -3.86 -13.85
C ALA A 301 0.34 -5.30 -13.56
N ALA A 302 -0.59 -6.24 -13.50
CA ALA A 302 -0.28 -7.64 -13.28
C ALA A 302 0.53 -8.23 -14.46
N TRP A 303 1.59 -8.93 -14.15
CA TRP A 303 2.47 -9.56 -15.16
C TRP A 303 1.74 -10.60 -16.00
N ARG A 304 0.91 -11.45 -15.39
CA ARG A 304 0.10 -12.43 -16.11
C ARG A 304 -0.89 -11.78 -17.07
N ALA A 305 -1.50 -10.68 -16.69
CA ALA A 305 -2.43 -9.96 -17.55
C ALA A 305 -1.69 -9.22 -18.67
N SER A 306 -0.61 -8.50 -18.38
CA SER A 306 0.17 -7.78 -19.41
C SER A 306 0.89 -8.72 -20.37
N HIS A 307 1.21 -9.97 -19.97
CA HIS A 307 1.80 -10.99 -20.84
C HIS A 307 0.91 -11.32 -22.04
N THR A 308 -0.41 -11.28 -21.88
CA THR A 308 -1.36 -11.56 -22.96
C THR A 308 -1.65 -10.37 -23.88
N MET A 309 -1.04 -9.20 -23.59
CA MET A 309 -1.27 -7.95 -24.32
C MET A 309 -0.11 -7.67 -25.30
N THR A 310 -0.40 -6.89 -26.33
CA THR A 310 0.61 -6.41 -27.29
C THR A 310 0.96 -4.94 -27.05
N ASP A 311 2.20 -4.56 -27.33
CA ASP A 311 2.70 -3.18 -27.26
C ASP A 311 2.65 -2.56 -25.86
N VAL A 312 2.70 -3.40 -24.81
CA VAL A 312 2.71 -2.98 -23.41
C VAL A 312 4.04 -3.33 -22.73
N GLU A 313 4.34 -2.67 -21.62
CA GLU A 313 5.38 -3.09 -20.70
C GLU A 313 4.92 -4.38 -20.01
N SER A 314 5.57 -5.48 -20.34
CA SER A 314 5.37 -6.82 -19.77
C SER A 314 6.64 -7.27 -19.09
N LEU A 315 6.62 -8.45 -18.46
CA LEU A 315 7.81 -9.02 -17.84
C LEU A 315 8.97 -9.16 -18.85
N GLU A 316 8.72 -9.39 -20.12
CA GLU A 316 9.76 -9.49 -21.16
C GLU A 316 10.32 -8.14 -21.63
N ARG A 317 9.54 -7.05 -21.44
CA ARG A 317 9.80 -5.74 -22.04
C ARG A 317 10.09 -4.65 -21.00
N THR A 318 10.10 -4.98 -19.71
CA THR A 318 10.45 -4.05 -18.65
C THR A 318 11.95 -3.76 -18.60
N ASP A 319 12.32 -2.72 -17.87
CA ASP A 319 13.74 -2.37 -17.68
C ASP A 319 14.36 -3.19 -16.53
N TYR A 320 15.27 -4.07 -16.88
CA TYR A 320 15.95 -4.95 -15.94
C TYR A 320 17.08 -4.28 -15.12
N ASN A 321 17.21 -2.98 -15.16
CA ASN A 321 17.90 -2.25 -14.09
C ASN A 321 16.98 -2.03 -12.88
N TRP A 322 15.67 -2.05 -13.10
CA TRP A 322 14.67 -1.92 -12.02
C TRP A 322 14.43 -3.21 -11.25
N PHE A 323 14.57 -4.35 -11.94
CA PHE A 323 14.37 -5.70 -11.41
C PHE A 323 15.69 -6.48 -11.50
N MET A 324 15.77 -7.61 -10.81
CA MET A 324 16.89 -8.53 -10.98
C MET A 324 16.91 -9.12 -12.39
N GLU A 325 18.08 -9.30 -12.97
CA GLU A 325 18.20 -9.96 -14.29
C GLU A 325 17.72 -11.40 -14.25
N SER A 326 17.92 -12.09 -13.12
CA SER A 326 17.41 -13.45 -12.91
C SER A 326 15.88 -13.54 -13.02
N MET A 327 15.14 -12.48 -12.72
CA MET A 327 13.69 -12.48 -12.93
C MET A 327 13.34 -12.68 -14.40
N ARG A 328 14.01 -11.95 -15.32
CA ARG A 328 13.82 -12.12 -16.75
C ARG A 328 14.17 -13.55 -17.19
N ASP A 329 15.33 -14.00 -16.77
CA ASP A 329 15.88 -15.27 -17.25
C ASP A 329 15.03 -16.46 -16.79
N ASN A 330 14.42 -16.36 -15.62
CA ASN A 330 13.60 -17.39 -15.01
C ASN A 330 12.11 -17.34 -15.45
N PHE A 331 11.56 -16.15 -15.72
CA PHE A 331 10.12 -15.98 -15.86
C PHE A 331 9.66 -15.35 -17.17
N LYS A 332 10.54 -15.19 -18.15
CA LYS A 332 10.17 -14.71 -19.50
C LYS A 332 9.24 -15.70 -20.22
N GLY A 333 8.43 -15.19 -21.15
CA GLY A 333 7.46 -15.97 -21.91
C GLY A 333 6.44 -16.63 -20.99
N ASP A 334 5.98 -17.81 -21.36
CA ASP A 334 5.00 -18.58 -20.57
C ASP A 334 5.51 -18.98 -19.18
N SER A 335 6.82 -18.80 -18.90
CA SER A 335 7.35 -18.99 -17.55
C SER A 335 6.81 -17.96 -16.55
N VAL A 336 6.18 -16.87 -17.00
CA VAL A 336 5.46 -15.92 -16.13
C VAL A 336 4.41 -16.63 -15.28
N TYR A 337 3.82 -17.71 -15.77
CA TYR A 337 2.86 -18.54 -15.02
C TYR A 337 3.47 -19.36 -13.89
N ARG A 338 4.81 -19.42 -13.80
CA ARG A 338 5.52 -20.01 -12.65
C ARG A 338 5.86 -18.99 -11.56
N LEU A 339 5.77 -17.68 -11.86
CA LEU A 339 6.06 -16.65 -10.87
C LEU A 339 5.13 -16.79 -9.66
N PRO A 340 5.62 -16.97 -8.42
CA PRO A 340 4.79 -17.33 -7.27
C PRO A 340 4.02 -16.14 -6.69
N TYR A 341 4.17 -14.95 -7.25
CA TYR A 341 3.45 -13.72 -6.92
C TYR A 341 3.02 -13.00 -8.20
N ASP A 342 2.24 -11.93 -8.04
CA ASP A 342 1.97 -10.97 -9.11
C ASP A 342 1.73 -9.57 -8.54
N HIS A 343 1.69 -8.53 -9.38
CA HIS A 343 1.73 -7.14 -8.92
C HIS A 343 0.42 -6.65 -8.25
N HIS A 344 -0.68 -7.38 -8.39
CA HIS A 344 -1.85 -7.16 -7.50
C HIS A 344 -1.51 -7.44 -6.03
N GLU A 345 -0.60 -8.38 -5.74
CA GLU A 345 -0.10 -8.64 -4.39
C GLU A 345 0.84 -7.51 -3.90
N LEU A 346 1.65 -6.91 -4.81
CA LEU A 346 2.40 -5.69 -4.49
C LEU A 346 1.46 -4.55 -4.09
N CYS A 347 0.38 -4.33 -4.85
CA CYS A 347 -0.67 -3.37 -4.49
C CYS A 347 -1.30 -3.73 -3.12
N ALA A 348 -1.65 -5.00 -2.91
CA ALA A 348 -2.27 -5.49 -1.67
C ALA A 348 -1.38 -5.26 -0.44
N MET A 349 -0.05 -5.31 -0.57
CA MET A 349 0.89 -5.03 0.52
C MET A 349 0.73 -3.62 1.13
N VAL A 350 0.13 -2.67 0.42
CA VAL A 350 -0.18 -1.35 0.97
C VAL A 350 -1.28 -1.42 2.04
N CYS A 351 -2.19 -2.40 1.98
CA CYS A 351 -3.23 -2.59 2.99
C CYS A 351 -2.62 -2.80 4.41
N PRO A 352 -3.16 -2.14 5.44
CA PRO A 352 -4.45 -1.43 5.56
C PRO A 352 -4.40 0.07 5.24
N ARG A 353 -3.27 0.56 4.78
CA ARG A 353 -3.00 1.97 4.49
C ARG A 353 -3.72 2.38 3.20
N ALA A 354 -3.69 3.66 2.87
CA ALA A 354 -4.42 4.15 1.70
C ALA A 354 -3.61 3.99 0.41
N LEU A 355 -4.27 3.52 -0.66
CA LEU A 355 -3.70 3.37 -2.00
C LEU A 355 -4.63 3.99 -3.04
N LEU A 356 -4.10 4.90 -3.85
CA LEU A 356 -4.75 5.43 -5.04
C LEU A 356 -3.86 5.15 -6.26
N LEU A 357 -4.42 4.46 -7.25
CA LEU A 357 -3.78 4.20 -8.54
C LEU A 357 -4.45 5.07 -9.61
N LEU A 358 -3.64 5.77 -10.39
CA LEU A 358 -4.12 6.63 -11.49
C LEU A 358 -3.54 6.09 -12.80
N GLY A 359 -4.37 5.97 -13.84
CA GLY A 359 -3.99 5.44 -15.14
C GLY A 359 -4.30 6.40 -16.27
N ASN A 360 -3.68 6.13 -17.46
CA ASN A 360 -3.86 6.90 -18.67
C ASN A 360 -3.83 5.97 -19.89
N PRO A 361 -4.98 5.54 -20.41
CA PRO A 361 -5.09 4.53 -21.45
C PRO A 361 -4.61 5.00 -22.83
N ASP A 362 -4.32 6.31 -23.00
CA ASP A 362 -3.75 6.83 -24.25
C ASP A 362 -2.30 6.34 -24.48
N TYR A 363 -1.66 5.87 -23.42
CA TYR A 363 -0.29 5.36 -23.46
C TYR A 363 -0.28 3.84 -23.28
N LYS A 364 -0.42 3.10 -24.38
CA LYS A 364 -0.55 1.62 -24.38
C LYS A 364 0.50 0.90 -23.55
N TRP A 365 1.75 1.41 -23.52
CA TRP A 365 2.82 0.76 -22.75
C TRP A 365 2.53 0.69 -21.25
N LEU A 366 1.62 1.51 -20.72
CA LEU A 366 1.23 1.47 -19.30
C LEU A 366 0.43 0.20 -18.95
N ALA A 367 -0.19 -0.47 -19.93
CA ALA A 367 -1.00 -1.66 -19.69
C ALA A 367 -2.14 -1.44 -18.67
N ASP A 368 -2.88 -0.34 -18.78
CA ASP A 368 -3.86 0.09 -17.77
C ASP A 368 -4.96 -0.95 -17.52
N SER A 369 -5.37 -1.74 -18.53
CA SER A 369 -6.31 -2.84 -18.29
C SER A 369 -5.72 -3.94 -17.39
N ALA A 370 -4.41 -4.20 -17.47
CA ALA A 370 -3.75 -5.11 -16.54
C ALA A 370 -3.57 -4.48 -15.13
N MET A 371 -3.45 -3.14 -15.06
CA MET A 371 -3.47 -2.41 -13.78
C MET A 371 -4.87 -2.48 -13.15
N GLU A 372 -5.94 -2.34 -13.92
CA GLU A 372 -7.31 -2.47 -13.43
C GLU A 372 -7.59 -3.86 -12.85
N VAL A 373 -7.14 -4.92 -13.54
CA VAL A 373 -7.18 -6.29 -13.02
C VAL A 373 -6.47 -6.38 -11.66
N SER A 374 -5.25 -5.84 -11.57
CA SER A 374 -4.52 -5.80 -10.28
C SER A 374 -5.28 -5.04 -9.20
N ALA A 375 -5.85 -3.88 -9.54
CA ALA A 375 -6.57 -3.05 -8.58
C ALA A 375 -7.81 -3.77 -8.04
N MET A 376 -8.57 -4.42 -8.90
CA MET A 376 -9.75 -5.22 -8.52
C MET A 376 -9.40 -6.38 -7.59
N GLU A 377 -8.31 -7.12 -7.91
CA GLU A 377 -7.85 -8.24 -7.10
C GLU A 377 -7.27 -7.76 -5.76
N ALA A 378 -6.42 -6.74 -5.77
CA ALA A 378 -5.85 -6.17 -4.55
C ALA A 378 -6.93 -5.62 -3.61
N GLN A 379 -7.96 -4.94 -4.13
CA GLN A 379 -9.05 -4.36 -3.32
C GLN A 379 -9.80 -5.41 -2.50
N LYS A 380 -9.78 -6.69 -2.89
CA LYS A 380 -10.37 -7.78 -2.10
C LYS A 380 -9.81 -7.84 -0.68
N VAL A 381 -8.53 -7.45 -0.49
CA VAL A 381 -7.89 -7.43 0.83
C VAL A 381 -8.51 -6.34 1.71
N TRP A 382 -8.67 -5.11 1.19
CA TRP A 382 -9.35 -4.04 1.93
C TRP A 382 -10.84 -4.37 2.19
N LYS A 383 -11.52 -4.95 1.19
CA LYS A 383 -12.91 -5.42 1.35
C LYS A 383 -13.02 -6.48 2.44
N ARG A 384 -12.08 -7.44 2.49
CA ARG A 384 -12.04 -8.50 3.50
C ARG A 384 -11.99 -7.94 4.92
N PHE A 385 -11.34 -6.79 5.10
CA PHE A 385 -11.17 -6.13 6.40
C PHE A 385 -12.18 -4.98 6.65
N GLY A 386 -13.14 -4.76 5.77
CA GLY A 386 -14.18 -3.72 5.94
C GLY A 386 -13.70 -2.29 5.78
N ILE A 387 -12.55 -2.09 5.11
CA ILE A 387 -11.90 -0.78 4.89
C ILE A 387 -11.70 -0.49 3.40
N ALA A 388 -12.61 -0.94 2.55
CA ALA A 388 -12.53 -0.82 1.08
C ALA A 388 -12.38 0.63 0.59
N ASP A 389 -12.82 1.59 1.37
CA ASP A 389 -12.73 3.02 1.11
C ASP A 389 -11.31 3.61 1.21
N ARG A 390 -10.33 2.80 1.65
CA ARG A 390 -8.91 3.17 1.67
C ARG A 390 -8.18 2.82 0.38
N MET A 391 -8.84 2.18 -0.58
CA MET A 391 -8.25 1.88 -1.89
C MET A 391 -9.20 2.26 -3.02
N ALA A 392 -8.64 2.97 -4.02
CA ALA A 392 -9.34 3.30 -5.26
C ALA A 392 -8.35 3.34 -6.44
N TRP A 393 -8.90 3.34 -7.64
CA TRP A 393 -8.19 3.63 -8.88
C TRP A 393 -9.07 4.46 -9.80
N ASP A 394 -8.43 5.20 -10.69
CA ASP A 394 -9.10 6.00 -11.72
C ASP A 394 -8.26 6.02 -12.99
N ILE A 395 -8.85 5.63 -14.12
CA ILE A 395 -8.18 5.47 -15.41
C ILE A 395 -8.86 6.41 -16.39
N ILE A 396 -8.19 7.49 -16.75
CA ILE A 396 -8.73 8.52 -17.64
C ILE A 396 -7.66 8.89 -18.68
N GLY A 397 -8.07 8.97 -19.95
CA GLY A 397 -7.25 9.47 -21.06
C GLY A 397 -7.51 10.96 -21.35
N GLY A 398 -6.98 11.42 -22.47
CA GLY A 398 -7.15 12.80 -22.94
C GLY A 398 -6.18 13.80 -22.32
N HIS A 399 -5.04 13.33 -21.75
CA HIS A 399 -4.03 14.20 -21.15
C HIS A 399 -2.60 13.68 -21.43
N PRO A 400 -1.57 14.56 -21.40
CA PRO A 400 -0.18 14.12 -21.54
C PRO A 400 0.23 13.19 -20.40
N HIS A 401 1.20 12.30 -20.70
CA HIS A 401 1.82 11.41 -19.71
C HIS A 401 2.37 12.21 -18.52
N CYS A 402 2.05 11.76 -17.31
CA CYS A 402 2.44 12.42 -16.05
C CYS A 402 1.83 13.81 -15.81
N VAL A 403 0.77 14.17 -16.52
CA VAL A 403 -0.02 15.38 -16.24
C VAL A 403 -1.38 14.95 -15.73
N LEU A 404 -1.66 15.17 -14.46
CA LEU A 404 -2.92 14.78 -13.85
C LEU A 404 -4.11 15.43 -14.58
N HIS A 405 -5.09 14.63 -15.01
CA HIS A 405 -6.30 15.17 -15.62
C HIS A 405 -7.18 15.87 -14.57
N LYS A 406 -7.79 17.01 -14.93
CA LYS A 406 -8.58 17.80 -13.97
C LYS A 406 -9.74 17.02 -13.32
N SER A 407 -10.35 16.08 -14.04
CA SER A 407 -11.42 15.24 -13.46
C SER A 407 -10.91 14.26 -12.39
N GLN A 408 -9.59 14.02 -12.30
CA GLN A 408 -8.97 13.21 -11.25
C GLN A 408 -8.65 14.02 -9.98
N TYR A 409 -8.71 15.37 -10.04
CA TYR A 409 -8.45 16.21 -8.86
C TYR A 409 -9.33 15.83 -7.67
N PRO A 410 -10.66 15.68 -7.82
CA PRO A 410 -11.53 15.40 -6.66
C PRO A 410 -11.16 14.10 -5.93
N ILE A 411 -10.81 13.04 -6.64
CA ILE A 411 -10.42 11.79 -5.98
C ILE A 411 -9.05 11.91 -5.29
N VAL A 412 -8.09 12.58 -5.92
CA VAL A 412 -6.76 12.84 -5.33
C VAL A 412 -6.91 13.70 -4.07
N GLU A 413 -7.66 14.79 -4.15
CA GLU A 413 -7.93 15.69 -3.03
C GLU A 413 -8.66 14.99 -1.89
N SER A 414 -9.66 14.17 -2.19
CA SER A 414 -10.37 13.37 -1.20
C SER A 414 -9.45 12.40 -0.46
N PHE A 415 -8.51 11.74 -1.15
CA PHE A 415 -7.53 10.85 -0.51
C PHE A 415 -6.55 11.62 0.37
N ILE A 416 -6.03 12.74 -0.10
CA ILE A 416 -5.16 13.63 0.67
C ILE A 416 -5.88 14.16 1.92
N ASP A 417 -7.06 14.69 1.74
CA ASP A 417 -7.85 15.28 2.83
C ASP A 417 -8.22 14.25 3.90
N ARG A 418 -8.55 13.02 3.49
CA ARG A 418 -8.91 11.95 4.43
C ARG A 418 -7.71 11.32 5.12
N PHE A 419 -6.68 11.01 4.38
CA PHE A 419 -5.61 10.14 4.88
C PHE A 419 -4.34 10.89 5.31
N LEU A 420 -4.20 12.16 4.94
CA LEU A 420 -3.15 13.02 5.48
C LEU A 420 -3.71 14.09 6.44
N LEU A 421 -4.86 14.68 6.15
CA LEU A 421 -5.44 15.73 6.99
C LEU A 421 -6.50 15.23 7.98
N GLY A 422 -6.85 13.94 7.94
CA GLY A 422 -7.82 13.35 8.86
C GLY A 422 -9.25 13.88 8.71
N LYS A 423 -9.59 14.52 7.58
CA LYS A 423 -10.96 14.99 7.32
C LYS A 423 -11.90 13.82 7.15
N LYS A 424 -13.12 13.95 7.66
CA LYS A 424 -14.18 12.95 7.41
C LYS A 424 -14.57 12.99 5.94
N LYS A 425 -14.99 11.82 5.42
CA LYS A 425 -15.61 11.73 4.09
C LYS A 425 -16.88 12.59 4.11
N GLU A 426 -16.97 13.54 3.21
CA GLU A 426 -18.25 14.21 2.94
C GLU A 426 -19.23 13.18 2.38
N GLU A 427 -20.46 13.15 2.89
CA GLU A 427 -21.53 12.22 2.50
C GLU A 427 -22.11 12.56 1.12
#